data_54a82459f7b78dd73ef9c8baa0287797
#
_entry.id   54a82459f7b78dd73ef9c8baa0287797
#
_cell.length_a   1.000
_cell.length_b   1.000
_cell.length_c   1.000
_cell.angle_alpha   90.00
_cell.angle_beta   90.00
_cell.angle_gamma   90.00
#
_symmetry.space_group_name_H-M   'P 1'
#
loop_
_entity.id
_entity.type
_entity.pdbx_description
1 polymer ?
#
loop_
_entity_poly.entity_id
_entity_poly.type
_entity_poly.pdbx_seq_one_letter_code
_entity_poly.pdbx_strand_id
1 'polypeptide(L)'
;MNYRFRRQMPDPLQFEEVVGPHPVSPHPFGERFSCDDRHSEHGVPTRALSETDSGVDQFVAAMRDYLRAHHSRPEDMDRDKRRRDAYARQGLTLPLTRFPKNPTTRKGNWAEVLLCEYVTASCNADLPVYRLRYNPNVEQSMKGDDVLAFDLEAHPVRIIVGEAKFRGTSSKQAVTEIIESLERSFRGDLPASVQFVADRLVQEGKEVLGRRIEECADLFVKNRLQIDHVGLLASNHLAPTHVEKNANSSLRRLAVISIALSDAEGLVESSFSGLEDTP
;
A
#
# COMPACT_ATOMS: atom_id res chain seq x y z
N MET A 1 -1.70 -7.14 55.42
CA MET A 1 -1.15 -7.83 54.24
C MET A 1 -1.66 -7.08 53.00
N ASN A 2 -0.84 -6.19 52.42
CA ASN A 2 -1.24 -5.42 51.24
C ASN A 2 -0.78 -6.19 50.00
N TYR A 3 -1.68 -6.94 49.36
CA TYR A 3 -1.47 -7.49 48.03
C TYR A 3 -1.56 -6.36 47.01
N ARG A 4 -0.42 -5.80 46.59
CA ARG A 4 -0.33 -4.98 45.39
C ARG A 4 -0.49 -5.94 44.18
N PHE A 5 -1.67 -5.97 43.57
CA PHE A 5 -1.83 -6.48 42.22
C PHE A 5 -0.93 -5.64 41.29
N ARG A 6 0.23 -6.16 40.90
CA ARG A 6 0.94 -5.64 39.73
C ARG A 6 0.00 -5.93 38.54
N ARG A 7 -0.65 -4.90 38.00
CA ARG A 7 -1.22 -4.97 36.66
C ARG A 7 -0.08 -5.37 35.73
N GLN A 8 -0.10 -6.58 35.21
CA GLN A 8 0.77 -6.96 34.12
C GLN A 8 0.46 -6.00 32.97
N MET A 9 1.45 -5.26 32.53
CA MET A 9 1.29 -4.45 31.31
C MET A 9 1.03 -5.45 30.16
N PRO A 10 0.09 -5.17 29.26
CA PRO A 10 -0.09 -6.01 28.10
C PRO A 10 1.22 -6.06 27.30
N ASP A 11 1.48 -7.22 26.70
CA ASP A 11 2.65 -7.37 25.83
C ASP A 11 2.62 -6.31 24.71
N PRO A 12 3.77 -5.81 24.28
CA PRO A 12 3.83 -4.83 23.21
C PRO A 12 3.25 -5.44 21.93
N LEU A 13 2.47 -4.64 21.20
CA LEU A 13 1.91 -5.02 19.89
C LEU A 13 3.02 -5.49 18.96
N GLN A 14 2.86 -6.66 18.33
CA GLN A 14 3.82 -7.21 17.39
C GLN A 14 3.48 -6.80 15.96
N PHE A 15 4.48 -6.76 15.07
CA PHE A 15 4.29 -6.39 13.67
C PHE A 15 3.27 -7.32 12.97
N GLU A 16 3.40 -8.63 13.19
CA GLU A 16 2.51 -9.63 12.59
C GLU A 16 1.04 -9.50 13.03
N GLU A 17 0.77 -8.92 14.19
CA GLU A 17 -0.60 -8.65 14.66
C GLU A 17 -1.28 -7.52 13.88
N VAL A 18 -0.50 -6.68 13.19
CA VAL A 18 -0.97 -5.53 12.38
C VAL A 18 -0.92 -5.83 10.89
N VAL A 19 0.11 -6.52 10.40
CA VAL A 19 0.31 -6.75 8.95
C VAL A 19 0.26 -8.24 8.61
N GLY A 20 0.73 -9.10 9.51
CA GLY A 20 0.88 -10.53 9.24
C GLY A 20 2.35 -10.92 8.94
N PRO A 21 2.60 -12.21 8.67
CA PRO A 21 3.93 -12.73 8.41
C PRO A 21 4.50 -12.19 7.09
N HIS A 22 5.83 -12.15 7.00
CA HIS A 22 6.50 -11.86 5.73
C HIS A 22 6.22 -12.98 4.72
N PRO A 23 5.85 -12.65 3.46
CA PRO A 23 5.68 -13.65 2.42
C PRO A 23 6.96 -14.46 2.21
N VAL A 24 6.83 -15.78 2.08
CA VAL A 24 7.98 -16.66 1.87
C VAL A 24 8.11 -17.06 0.39
N SER A 25 9.32 -17.56 -0.01
CA SER A 25 9.53 -18.16 -1.33
C SER A 25 8.45 -19.24 -1.63
N PRO A 26 7.91 -19.32 -2.87
CA PRO A 26 8.34 -18.61 -4.09
C PRO A 26 7.65 -17.25 -4.34
N HIS A 27 7.06 -16.62 -3.34
CA HIS A 27 6.44 -15.32 -3.51
C HIS A 27 7.50 -14.24 -3.85
N PRO A 28 7.27 -13.30 -4.80
CA PRO A 28 8.25 -12.31 -5.23
C PRO A 28 8.86 -11.49 -4.08
N PHE A 29 8.07 -11.13 -3.06
CA PHE A 29 8.57 -10.46 -1.86
C PHE A 29 9.52 -11.34 -1.05
N GLY A 30 9.19 -12.63 -0.87
CA GLY A 30 10.02 -13.57 -0.12
C GLY A 30 11.31 -13.98 -0.85
N GLU A 31 11.32 -13.90 -2.18
CA GLU A 31 12.55 -14.12 -2.98
C GLU A 31 13.45 -12.89 -2.96
N ARG A 32 12.87 -11.69 -2.97
CA ARG A 32 13.61 -10.44 -3.11
C ARG A 32 14.07 -9.83 -1.80
N PHE A 33 13.34 -10.04 -0.71
CA PHE A 33 13.62 -9.39 0.56
C PHE A 33 13.72 -10.37 1.72
N SER A 34 14.72 -10.17 2.56
CA SER A 34 14.72 -10.67 3.94
C SER A 34 14.00 -9.66 4.84
N CYS A 35 13.42 -10.14 5.95
CA CYS A 35 12.75 -9.26 6.91
C CYS A 35 13.34 -9.37 8.31
N ASP A 36 13.26 -8.27 9.06
CA ASP A 36 13.66 -8.18 10.46
C ASP A 36 12.61 -7.34 11.21
N ASP A 37 11.86 -7.98 12.11
CA ASP A 37 10.80 -7.34 12.90
C ASP A 37 11.36 -6.82 14.22
N ARG A 38 11.09 -5.55 14.48
CA ARG A 38 11.56 -4.82 15.66
C ARG A 38 10.50 -3.88 16.19
N HIS A 39 10.88 -3.08 17.15
CA HIS A 39 10.13 -1.90 17.61
C HIS A 39 10.98 -0.66 17.45
N SER A 40 10.33 0.46 17.13
CA SER A 40 10.97 1.77 17.16
C SER A 40 11.37 2.14 18.58
N GLU A 41 12.19 3.17 18.74
CA GLU A 41 12.54 3.74 20.05
C GLU A 41 11.30 4.20 20.86
N HIS A 42 10.15 4.34 20.19
CA HIS A 42 8.87 4.75 20.77
C HIS A 42 7.85 3.60 20.89
N GLY A 43 8.27 2.34 20.64
CA GLY A 43 7.44 1.15 20.81
C GLY A 43 6.48 0.85 19.66
N VAL A 44 6.60 1.53 18.50
CA VAL A 44 5.84 1.19 17.30
C VAL A 44 6.45 -0.04 16.64
N PRO A 45 5.66 -1.09 16.31
CA PRO A 45 6.13 -2.23 15.54
C PRO A 45 6.70 -1.80 14.19
N THR A 46 7.88 -2.31 13.84
CA THR A 46 8.57 -1.99 12.59
C THR A 46 9.06 -3.25 11.90
N ARG A 47 9.04 -3.26 10.57
CA ARG A 47 9.65 -4.30 9.75
C ARG A 47 10.67 -3.67 8.80
N ALA A 48 11.91 -4.13 8.91
CA ALA A 48 12.96 -3.78 7.97
C ALA A 48 13.04 -4.84 6.86
N LEU A 49 12.82 -4.44 5.62
CA LEU A 49 13.01 -5.26 4.43
C LEU A 49 14.35 -4.89 3.79
N SER A 50 15.23 -5.87 3.64
CA SER A 50 16.54 -5.72 3.02
C SER A 50 16.64 -6.58 1.78
N GLU A 51 17.20 -6.02 0.70
CA GLU A 51 17.38 -6.76 -0.55
C GLU A 51 18.26 -7.99 -0.35
N THR A 52 17.88 -9.10 -0.99
CA THR A 52 18.72 -10.28 -1.18
C THR A 52 19.40 -10.21 -2.56
N ASP A 53 20.41 -11.03 -2.79
CA ASP A 53 21.07 -11.12 -4.10
C ASP A 53 20.23 -11.84 -5.16
N SER A 54 19.08 -12.38 -4.80
CA SER A 54 18.18 -13.17 -5.64
C SER A 54 16.87 -12.45 -5.95
N GLY A 55 16.12 -13.00 -6.90
CA GLY A 55 14.73 -12.60 -7.16
C GLY A 55 14.51 -11.25 -7.85
N VAL A 56 15.56 -10.55 -8.32
CA VAL A 56 15.41 -9.20 -8.93
C VAL A 56 14.49 -9.22 -10.14
N ASP A 57 14.78 -10.10 -11.11
CA ASP A 57 14.00 -10.17 -12.36
C ASP A 57 12.55 -10.60 -12.09
N GLN A 58 12.36 -11.55 -11.18
CA GLN A 58 11.06 -12.05 -10.79
C GLN A 58 10.25 -10.94 -10.08
N PHE A 59 10.89 -10.18 -9.19
CA PHE A 59 10.27 -9.07 -8.49
C PHE A 59 9.89 -7.92 -9.46
N VAL A 60 10.77 -7.55 -10.39
CA VAL A 60 10.49 -6.55 -11.42
C VAL A 60 9.34 -7.00 -12.31
N ALA A 61 9.31 -8.26 -12.73
CA ALA A 61 8.20 -8.81 -13.51
C ALA A 61 6.87 -8.75 -12.74
N ALA A 62 6.87 -9.17 -11.47
CA ALA A 62 5.70 -9.08 -10.61
C ALA A 62 5.23 -7.62 -10.42
N MET A 63 6.16 -6.69 -10.16
CA MET A 63 5.82 -5.26 -10.03
C MET A 63 5.24 -4.68 -11.31
N ARG A 64 5.68 -5.11 -12.50
CA ARG A 64 5.05 -4.72 -13.78
C ARG A 64 3.60 -5.18 -13.86
N ASP A 65 3.34 -6.42 -13.48
CA ASP A 65 1.99 -6.98 -13.51
C ASP A 65 1.08 -6.29 -12.48
N TYR A 66 1.58 -6.02 -11.28
CA TYR A 66 0.89 -5.27 -10.25
C TYR A 66 0.59 -3.83 -10.71
N LEU A 67 1.58 -3.11 -11.22
CA LEU A 67 1.39 -1.77 -11.77
C LEU A 67 0.35 -1.75 -12.88
N ARG A 68 0.38 -2.74 -13.79
CA ARG A 68 -0.61 -2.87 -14.85
C ARG A 68 -2.01 -3.07 -14.27
N ALA A 69 -2.16 -3.99 -13.32
CA ALA A 69 -3.43 -4.27 -12.67
C ALA A 69 -3.98 -3.06 -11.90
N HIS A 70 -3.12 -2.32 -11.21
CA HIS A 70 -3.51 -1.15 -10.43
C HIS A 70 -3.89 0.07 -11.26
N HIS A 71 -3.35 0.22 -12.48
CA HIS A 71 -3.62 1.38 -13.33
C HIS A 71 -4.71 1.13 -14.36
N SER A 72 -4.96 -0.13 -14.76
CA SER A 72 -5.91 -0.43 -15.83
C SER A 72 -6.53 -1.81 -15.67
N ARG A 73 -7.71 -1.96 -16.24
CA ARG A 73 -8.32 -3.27 -16.46
C ARG A 73 -7.87 -3.80 -17.82
N PRO A 74 -7.79 -5.13 -18.02
CA PRO A 74 -7.46 -5.72 -19.32
C PRO A 74 -8.35 -5.18 -20.45
N GLU A 75 -9.66 -5.08 -20.21
CA GLU A 75 -10.63 -4.60 -21.20
C GLU A 75 -10.39 -3.14 -21.60
N ASP A 76 -9.93 -2.31 -20.67
CA ASP A 76 -9.59 -0.92 -20.93
C ASP A 76 -8.32 -0.80 -21.78
N MET A 77 -7.31 -1.63 -21.49
CA MET A 77 -6.08 -1.67 -22.29
C MET A 77 -6.36 -2.13 -23.72
N ASP A 78 -7.16 -3.17 -23.90
CA ASP A 78 -7.57 -3.65 -25.22
C ASP A 78 -8.34 -2.58 -26.00
N ARG A 79 -9.23 -1.85 -25.31
CA ARG A 79 -9.99 -0.75 -25.93
C ARG A 79 -9.06 0.38 -26.38
N ASP A 80 -8.10 0.75 -25.54
CA ASP A 80 -7.17 1.82 -25.85
C ASP A 80 -6.21 1.42 -26.96
N LYS A 81 -5.78 0.16 -27.01
CA LYS A 81 -5.02 -0.41 -28.14
C LYS A 81 -5.80 -0.28 -29.45
N ARG A 82 -7.05 -0.77 -29.49
CA ARG A 82 -7.89 -0.65 -30.70
C ARG A 82 -8.05 0.80 -31.17
N ARG A 83 -8.17 1.75 -30.24
CA ARG A 83 -8.26 3.17 -30.56
C ARG A 83 -6.94 3.70 -31.13
N ARG A 84 -5.80 3.40 -30.51
CA ARG A 84 -4.48 3.79 -31.04
C ARG A 84 -4.26 3.24 -32.45
N ASP A 85 -4.57 1.97 -32.68
CA ASP A 85 -4.45 1.32 -34.00
C ASP A 85 -5.36 1.99 -35.06
N ALA A 86 -6.57 2.37 -34.68
CA ALA A 86 -7.49 3.08 -35.56
C ALA A 86 -6.96 4.47 -35.97
N TYR A 87 -6.37 5.22 -35.02
CA TYR A 87 -5.74 6.51 -35.29
C TYR A 87 -4.48 6.36 -36.14
N ALA A 88 -3.63 5.37 -35.83
CA ALA A 88 -2.41 5.09 -36.59
C ALA A 88 -2.71 4.79 -38.08
N ARG A 89 -3.80 4.05 -38.38
CA ARG A 89 -4.23 3.80 -39.76
C ARG A 89 -4.60 5.08 -40.53
N GLN A 90 -4.87 6.18 -39.82
CA GLN A 90 -5.14 7.50 -40.43
C GLN A 90 -3.90 8.41 -40.39
N GLY A 91 -2.72 7.90 -40.02
CA GLY A 91 -1.51 8.68 -39.86
C GLY A 91 -1.54 9.62 -38.63
N LEU A 92 -2.43 9.38 -37.66
CA LEU A 92 -2.60 10.20 -36.47
C LEU A 92 -2.06 9.46 -35.23
N THR A 93 -1.59 10.23 -34.24
CA THR A 93 -1.20 9.69 -32.93
C THR A 93 -2.29 10.02 -31.89
N LEU A 94 -2.76 9.01 -31.18
CA LEU A 94 -3.67 9.20 -30.06
C LEU A 94 -2.88 9.14 -28.74
N PRO A 95 -2.72 10.25 -28.00
CA PRO A 95 -1.92 10.30 -26.78
C PRO A 95 -2.70 9.73 -25.58
N LEU A 96 -3.16 8.49 -25.68
CA LEU A 96 -3.74 7.77 -24.56
C LEU A 96 -2.65 7.07 -23.76
N THR A 97 -2.52 7.40 -22.48
CA THR A 97 -1.67 6.70 -21.54
C THR A 97 -2.44 6.40 -20.27
N ARG A 98 -2.17 5.22 -19.68
CA ARG A 98 -2.69 4.79 -18.37
C ARG A 98 -1.62 4.92 -17.30
N PHE A 99 -0.38 5.13 -17.70
CA PHE A 99 0.76 5.16 -16.80
C PHE A 99 1.39 6.56 -16.79
N PRO A 100 1.81 7.04 -15.61
CA PRO A 100 2.46 8.34 -15.51
C PRO A 100 3.82 8.34 -16.23
N LYS A 101 4.15 9.47 -16.88
CA LYS A 101 5.48 9.73 -17.45
C LYS A 101 6.35 10.49 -16.46
N ASN A 102 5.73 11.30 -15.59
CA ASN A 102 6.44 12.06 -14.56
C ASN A 102 7.17 11.12 -13.58
N PRO A 103 8.50 11.22 -13.43
CA PRO A 103 9.28 10.33 -12.56
C PRO A 103 8.83 10.39 -11.09
N THR A 104 8.43 11.56 -10.60
CA THR A 104 7.95 11.71 -9.21
C THR A 104 6.65 10.95 -8.99
N THR A 105 5.72 11.03 -9.97
CA THR A 105 4.46 10.30 -9.91
C THR A 105 4.69 8.79 -10.04
N ARG A 106 5.62 8.34 -10.91
CA ARG A 106 6.02 6.93 -11.00
C ARG A 106 6.51 6.39 -9.67
N LYS A 107 7.41 7.11 -9.00
CA LYS A 107 7.95 6.74 -7.68
C LYS A 107 6.85 6.63 -6.62
N GLY A 108 5.93 7.58 -6.59
CA GLY A 108 4.78 7.55 -5.68
C GLY A 108 3.88 6.34 -5.93
N ASN A 109 3.42 6.17 -7.18
CA ASN A 109 2.55 5.06 -7.55
C ASN A 109 3.22 3.69 -7.35
N TRP A 110 4.53 3.59 -7.59
CA TRP A 110 5.29 2.36 -7.34
C TRP A 110 5.27 1.98 -5.85
N ALA A 111 5.51 2.96 -4.96
CA ALA A 111 5.48 2.72 -3.51
C ALA A 111 4.05 2.39 -3.01
N GLU A 112 3.02 3.06 -3.53
CA GLU A 112 1.62 2.75 -3.25
C GLU A 112 1.28 1.31 -3.64
N VAL A 113 1.58 0.91 -4.88
CA VAL A 113 1.32 -0.44 -5.38
C VAL A 113 2.11 -1.48 -4.59
N LEU A 114 3.38 -1.20 -4.29
CA LEU A 114 4.20 -2.07 -3.46
C LEU A 114 3.58 -2.32 -2.09
N LEU A 115 3.10 -1.28 -1.41
CA LEU A 115 2.45 -1.42 -0.10
C LEU A 115 1.13 -2.20 -0.21
N CYS A 116 0.31 -1.92 -1.24
CA CYS A 116 -0.92 -2.66 -1.49
C CYS A 116 -0.67 -4.16 -1.60
N GLU A 117 0.24 -4.55 -2.48
CA GLU A 117 0.54 -5.95 -2.77
C GLU A 117 1.25 -6.64 -1.59
N TYR A 118 2.10 -5.91 -0.86
CA TYR A 118 2.74 -6.45 0.34
C TYR A 118 1.72 -6.75 1.44
N VAL A 119 0.79 -5.83 1.69
CA VAL A 119 -0.27 -6.01 2.69
C VAL A 119 -1.15 -7.19 2.33
N THR A 120 -1.62 -7.28 1.08
CA THR A 120 -2.48 -8.40 0.65
C THR A 120 -1.76 -9.74 0.66
N ALA A 121 -0.46 -9.77 0.37
CA ALA A 121 0.35 -10.98 0.45
C ALA A 121 0.67 -11.42 1.89
N SER A 122 0.65 -10.49 2.85
CA SER A 122 1.03 -10.75 4.24
C SER A 122 -0.16 -11.07 5.14
N CYS A 123 -1.37 -10.65 4.80
CA CYS A 123 -2.56 -10.83 5.63
C CYS A 123 -3.77 -11.32 4.82
N ASN A 124 -4.80 -11.76 5.52
CA ASN A 124 -6.04 -12.22 4.91
C ASN A 124 -7.00 -11.05 4.65
N ALA A 125 -6.50 -10.00 3.97
CA ALA A 125 -7.29 -8.84 3.62
C ALA A 125 -7.33 -8.63 2.10
N ASP A 126 -8.51 -8.32 1.59
CA ASP A 126 -8.73 -8.05 0.18
C ASP A 126 -8.58 -6.56 -0.13
N LEU A 127 -8.05 -6.26 -1.31
CA LEU A 127 -8.04 -4.93 -1.90
C LEU A 127 -9.13 -4.86 -2.99
N PRO A 128 -10.37 -4.53 -2.64
CA PRO A 128 -11.52 -4.68 -3.55
C PRO A 128 -11.53 -3.66 -4.68
N VAL A 129 -10.81 -2.55 -4.53
CA VAL A 129 -10.71 -1.45 -5.50
C VAL A 129 -9.26 -1.01 -5.66
N TYR A 130 -8.75 -1.08 -6.87
CA TYR A 130 -7.47 -0.49 -7.25
C TYR A 130 -7.69 0.98 -7.60
N ARG A 131 -7.40 1.87 -6.66
CA ARG A 131 -7.77 3.29 -6.76
C ARG A 131 -7.11 4.03 -7.93
N LEU A 132 -5.89 3.66 -8.34
CA LEU A 132 -5.20 4.30 -9.45
C LEU A 132 -5.93 4.16 -10.80
N ARG A 133 -6.83 3.16 -10.96
CA ARG A 133 -7.72 3.02 -12.12
C ARG A 133 -8.68 4.20 -12.28
N TYR A 134 -8.97 4.89 -11.20
CA TYR A 134 -9.93 6.00 -11.14
C TYR A 134 -9.26 7.37 -11.08
N ASN A 135 -7.92 7.41 -11.25
CA ASN A 135 -7.20 8.67 -11.27
C ASN A 135 -7.54 9.44 -12.56
N PRO A 136 -8.18 10.62 -12.48
CA PRO A 136 -8.56 11.39 -13.66
C PRO A 136 -7.35 12.02 -14.37
N ASN A 137 -6.23 12.16 -13.68
CA ASN A 137 -4.98 12.69 -14.23
C ASN A 137 -3.80 11.81 -13.78
N VAL A 138 -3.38 10.89 -14.64
CA VAL A 138 -2.30 9.94 -14.36
C VAL A 138 -0.96 10.59 -14.02
N GLU A 139 -0.75 11.86 -14.41
CA GLU A 139 0.47 12.61 -14.14
C GLU A 139 0.50 13.25 -12.74
N GLN A 140 -0.56 13.07 -11.95
CA GLN A 140 -0.66 13.62 -10.60
C GLN A 140 -1.00 12.53 -9.60
N SER A 141 -0.54 12.70 -8.35
CA SER A 141 -0.92 11.81 -7.25
C SER A 141 -2.42 11.94 -6.94
N MET A 142 -3.07 10.81 -6.75
CA MET A 142 -4.46 10.79 -6.30
C MET A 142 -4.53 11.09 -4.80
N LYS A 143 -5.51 11.91 -4.38
CA LYS A 143 -5.73 12.23 -2.97
C LYS A 143 -6.46 11.07 -2.26
N GLY A 144 -6.21 10.92 -0.98
CA GLY A 144 -6.80 9.89 -0.12
C GLY A 144 -5.75 8.90 0.39
N ASP A 145 -6.19 7.86 1.10
CA ASP A 145 -5.30 6.82 1.61
C ASP A 145 -4.72 6.00 0.46
N ASP A 146 -3.44 5.65 0.53
CA ASP A 146 -2.76 4.88 -0.52
C ASP A 146 -3.25 3.42 -0.54
N VAL A 147 -3.54 2.86 0.64
CA VAL A 147 -4.08 1.50 0.79
C VAL A 147 -5.36 1.56 1.59
N LEU A 148 -6.37 0.83 1.12
CA LEU A 148 -7.56 0.50 1.90
C LEU A 148 -7.96 -0.94 1.61
N ALA A 149 -7.54 -1.84 2.51
CA ALA A 149 -7.83 -3.26 2.42
C ALA A 149 -8.78 -3.69 3.53
N PHE A 150 -9.54 -4.76 3.29
CA PHE A 150 -10.62 -5.22 4.15
C PHE A 150 -10.49 -6.71 4.44
N ASP A 151 -10.57 -7.09 5.71
CA ASP A 151 -10.86 -8.45 6.14
C ASP A 151 -12.27 -8.46 6.75
N LEU A 152 -13.25 -8.69 5.89
CA LEU A 152 -14.67 -8.67 6.25
C LEU A 152 -15.13 -9.94 6.98
N GLU A 153 -14.30 -10.98 7.00
CA GLU A 153 -14.57 -12.24 7.72
C GLU A 153 -13.92 -12.26 9.10
N ALA A 154 -13.04 -11.31 9.40
CA ALA A 154 -12.42 -11.18 10.72
C ALA A 154 -13.45 -10.83 11.81
N HIS A 155 -13.16 -11.21 13.05
CA HIS A 155 -13.96 -10.87 14.21
C HIS A 155 -13.07 -10.23 15.29
N PRO A 156 -13.11 -8.90 15.48
CA PRO A 156 -13.94 -7.90 14.77
C PRO A 156 -13.56 -7.75 13.29
N VAL A 157 -14.52 -7.29 12.46
CA VAL A 157 -14.24 -6.87 11.07
C VAL A 157 -13.08 -5.89 11.06
N ARG A 158 -12.19 -6.03 10.08
CA ARG A 158 -10.93 -5.32 10.05
C ARG A 158 -10.75 -4.52 8.78
N ILE A 159 -10.26 -3.29 8.93
CA ILE A 159 -9.81 -2.42 7.84
C ILE A 159 -8.33 -2.14 8.03
N ILE A 160 -7.56 -2.16 6.95
CA ILE A 160 -6.16 -1.75 6.91
C ILE A 160 -6.05 -0.48 6.08
N VAL A 161 -5.56 0.57 6.70
CA VAL A 161 -5.29 1.88 6.07
C VAL A 161 -3.80 2.05 5.91
N GLY A 162 -3.34 2.38 4.71
CA GLY A 162 -1.91 2.49 4.43
C GLY A 162 -1.50 3.82 3.80
N GLU A 163 -0.28 4.24 4.09
CA GLU A 163 0.40 5.39 3.49
C GLU A 163 1.82 5.00 3.09
N ALA A 164 2.20 5.24 1.84
CA ALA A 164 3.51 4.92 1.29
C ALA A 164 4.27 6.18 0.87
N LYS A 165 5.56 6.19 1.12
CA LYS A 165 6.47 7.24 0.63
C LYS A 165 7.67 6.62 -0.04
N PHE A 166 7.97 7.12 -1.23
CA PHE A 166 9.25 6.92 -1.88
C PHE A 166 10.15 8.13 -1.65
N ARG A 167 11.39 7.90 -1.25
CA ARG A 167 12.40 8.95 -1.11
C ARG A 167 13.75 8.42 -1.60
N GLY A 168 14.44 9.15 -2.46
CA GLY A 168 15.81 8.82 -2.87
C GLY A 168 16.77 8.80 -1.69
N THR A 169 16.55 9.69 -0.71
CA THR A 169 17.27 9.71 0.57
C THR A 169 16.26 9.67 1.71
N SER A 170 16.43 8.73 2.63
CA SER A 170 15.60 8.60 3.81
C SER A 170 15.86 9.74 4.81
N SER A 171 14.84 10.14 5.55
CA SER A 171 14.94 11.19 6.55
C SER A 171 13.90 11.03 7.65
N LYS A 172 14.13 11.69 8.77
CA LYS A 172 13.13 11.83 9.84
C LYS A 172 11.81 12.40 9.29
N GLN A 173 11.90 13.44 8.45
CA GLN A 173 10.71 14.09 7.88
C GLN A 173 9.85 13.11 7.07
N ALA A 174 10.46 12.21 6.28
CA ALA A 174 9.71 11.23 5.52
C ALA A 174 8.90 10.28 6.41
N VAL A 175 9.46 9.84 7.55
CA VAL A 175 8.76 9.03 8.54
C VAL A 175 7.62 9.83 9.19
N THR A 176 7.89 11.07 9.57
CA THR A 176 6.88 11.96 10.16
C THR A 176 5.71 12.19 9.20
N GLU A 177 5.98 12.46 7.91
CA GLU A 177 4.94 12.66 6.89
C GLU A 177 4.02 11.43 6.74
N ILE A 178 4.56 10.22 6.79
CA ILE A 178 3.78 8.97 6.75
C ILE A 178 2.82 8.92 7.95
N ILE A 179 3.34 9.12 9.14
CA ILE A 179 2.58 9.02 10.39
C ILE A 179 1.51 10.09 10.46
N GLU A 180 1.85 11.35 10.16
CA GLU A 180 0.90 12.46 10.15
C GLU A 180 -0.21 12.26 9.10
N SER A 181 0.08 11.60 7.97
CA SER A 181 -0.92 11.26 6.97
C SER A 181 -1.92 10.26 7.52
N LEU A 182 -1.44 9.17 8.13
CA LEU A 182 -2.28 8.15 8.77
C LEU A 182 -3.10 8.73 9.94
N GLU A 183 -2.49 9.56 10.79
CA GLU A 183 -3.19 10.21 11.90
C GLU A 183 -4.28 11.19 11.42
N ARG A 184 -4.04 11.89 10.29
CA ARG A 184 -5.05 12.76 9.67
C ARG A 184 -6.22 11.98 9.09
N SER A 185 -5.95 10.83 8.48
CA SER A 185 -6.99 9.96 7.94
C SER A 185 -7.90 9.42 9.04
N PHE A 186 -7.34 9.19 10.21
CA PHE A 186 -8.07 8.56 11.33
C PHE A 186 -8.67 9.54 12.33
N ARG A 187 -8.52 10.76 12.34
CA ARG A 187 -8.98 11.79 13.35
C ARG A 187 -10.22 11.46 14.22
N GLY A 188 -10.39 10.19 14.60
CA GLY A 188 -11.52 9.68 15.38
C GLY A 188 -12.73 9.25 14.56
N ASP A 189 -12.64 9.32 13.24
CA ASP A 189 -13.69 8.96 12.29
C ASP A 189 -13.27 7.80 11.37
N LEU A 190 -14.26 7.20 10.72
CA LEU A 190 -14.00 6.23 9.66
C LEU A 190 -13.31 6.94 8.48
N PRO A 191 -12.24 6.37 7.88
CA PRO A 191 -11.58 6.97 6.73
C PRO A 191 -12.55 7.25 5.58
N ALA A 192 -12.50 8.48 5.03
CA ALA A 192 -13.38 8.88 3.93
C ALA A 192 -13.23 8.00 2.66
N SER A 193 -12.07 7.35 2.52
CA SER A 193 -11.79 6.40 1.44
C SER A 193 -12.69 5.16 1.48
N VAL A 194 -13.31 4.83 2.63
CA VAL A 194 -14.26 3.70 2.75
C VAL A 194 -15.48 3.94 1.86
N GLN A 195 -16.06 5.15 1.92
CA GLN A 195 -17.20 5.49 1.06
C GLN A 195 -16.82 5.45 -0.43
N PHE A 196 -15.63 5.95 -0.79
CA PHE A 196 -15.14 5.86 -2.16
C PHE A 196 -15.10 4.41 -2.65
N VAL A 197 -14.59 3.47 -1.84
CA VAL A 197 -14.52 2.05 -2.20
C VAL A 197 -15.92 1.47 -2.38
N ALA A 198 -16.84 1.73 -1.47
CA ALA A 198 -18.22 1.26 -1.54
C ALA A 198 -18.90 1.75 -2.83
N ASP A 199 -18.81 3.06 -3.13
CA ASP A 199 -19.39 3.65 -4.35
C ASP A 199 -18.82 3.03 -5.63
N ARG A 200 -17.50 2.77 -5.68
CA ARG A 200 -16.87 2.14 -6.85
C ARG A 200 -17.36 0.71 -7.05
N LEU A 201 -17.52 -0.06 -5.99
CA LEU A 201 -18.03 -1.42 -6.06
C LEU A 201 -19.48 -1.46 -6.57
N VAL A 202 -20.34 -0.58 -6.08
CA VAL A 202 -21.71 -0.46 -6.59
C VAL A 202 -21.71 -0.10 -8.08
N GLN A 203 -20.89 0.86 -8.51
CA GLN A 203 -20.75 1.25 -9.92
C GLN A 203 -20.21 0.13 -10.81
N GLU A 204 -19.42 -0.79 -10.23
CA GLU A 204 -18.93 -1.99 -10.92
C GLU A 204 -19.94 -3.16 -10.91
N GLY A 205 -21.13 -2.99 -10.35
CA GLY A 205 -22.14 -4.05 -10.24
C GLY A 205 -21.90 -5.04 -9.10
N LYS A 206 -20.94 -4.74 -8.18
CA LYS A 206 -20.63 -5.54 -7.00
C LYS A 206 -21.39 -5.05 -5.77
N GLU A 207 -22.71 -4.87 -5.92
CA GLU A 207 -23.57 -4.23 -4.91
C GLU A 207 -23.51 -4.89 -3.53
N VAL A 208 -23.45 -6.23 -3.48
CA VAL A 208 -23.43 -6.96 -2.20
C VAL A 208 -22.15 -6.60 -1.42
N LEU A 209 -21.01 -6.59 -2.09
CA LEU A 209 -19.75 -6.24 -1.46
C LEU A 209 -19.70 -4.75 -1.10
N GLY A 210 -20.22 -3.87 -1.97
CA GLY A 210 -20.32 -2.44 -1.69
C GLY A 210 -21.10 -2.17 -0.42
N ARG A 211 -22.28 -2.78 -0.24
CA ARG A 211 -23.08 -2.66 1.00
C ARG A 211 -22.36 -3.17 2.24
N ARG A 212 -21.66 -4.30 2.15
CA ARG A 212 -20.87 -4.81 3.29
C ARG A 212 -19.78 -3.82 3.72
N ILE A 213 -19.20 -3.07 2.78
CA ILE A 213 -18.23 -2.02 3.10
C ILE A 213 -18.92 -0.79 3.70
N GLU A 214 -20.09 -0.39 3.22
CA GLU A 214 -20.90 0.67 3.86
C GLU A 214 -21.24 0.32 5.32
N GLU A 215 -21.56 -0.94 5.61
CA GLU A 215 -21.86 -1.42 6.98
C GLU A 215 -20.68 -1.24 7.94
N CYS A 216 -19.44 -1.05 7.45
CA CYS A 216 -18.29 -0.74 8.29
C CYS A 216 -18.50 0.56 9.10
N ALA A 217 -19.27 1.52 8.60
CA ALA A 217 -19.61 2.73 9.33
C ALA A 217 -20.44 2.42 10.59
N ASP A 218 -21.41 1.53 10.49
CA ASP A 218 -22.21 1.09 11.62
C ASP A 218 -21.37 0.28 12.63
N LEU A 219 -20.46 -0.56 12.13
CA LEU A 219 -19.55 -1.32 12.98
C LEU A 219 -18.58 -0.41 13.73
N PHE A 220 -18.10 0.65 13.08
CA PHE A 220 -17.25 1.66 13.70
C PHE A 220 -17.95 2.34 14.87
N VAL A 221 -19.17 2.85 14.66
CA VAL A 221 -19.99 3.49 15.72
C VAL A 221 -20.25 2.54 16.89
N LYS A 222 -20.40 1.24 16.62
CA LYS A 222 -20.63 0.20 17.63
C LYS A 222 -19.36 -0.33 18.29
N ASN A 223 -18.17 0.24 18.00
CA ASN A 223 -16.85 -0.26 18.43
C ASN A 223 -16.62 -1.75 18.09
N ARG A 224 -17.09 -2.18 16.92
CA ARG A 224 -16.95 -3.54 16.40
C ARG A 224 -16.12 -3.61 15.12
N LEU A 225 -15.43 -2.53 14.80
CA LEU A 225 -14.50 -2.40 13.69
C LEU A 225 -13.08 -2.24 14.24
N GLN A 226 -12.14 -3.03 13.73
CA GLN A 226 -10.71 -2.82 13.96
C GLN A 226 -10.13 -2.04 12.79
N ILE A 227 -9.37 -1.00 13.09
CA ILE A 227 -8.63 -0.24 12.07
C ILE A 227 -7.15 -0.37 12.38
N ASP A 228 -6.42 -0.95 11.44
CA ASP A 228 -4.98 -1.08 11.46
C ASP A 228 -4.35 -0.07 10.50
N HIS A 229 -3.22 0.50 10.90
CA HIS A 229 -2.52 1.51 10.11
C HIS A 229 -1.16 0.97 9.71
N VAL A 230 -0.79 1.14 8.45
CA VAL A 230 0.48 0.63 7.91
C VAL A 230 1.20 1.72 7.14
N GLY A 231 2.36 2.13 7.65
CA GLY A 231 3.25 3.04 6.94
C GLY A 231 4.30 2.29 6.12
N LEU A 232 4.72 2.84 4.97
CA LEU A 232 5.85 2.31 4.21
C LEU A 232 6.78 3.43 3.77
N LEU A 233 8.07 3.27 4.08
CA LEU A 233 9.16 4.09 3.53
C LEU A 233 10.05 3.25 2.62
N ALA A 234 9.94 3.46 1.30
CA ALA A 234 10.88 2.90 0.32
C ALA A 234 11.99 3.93 0.06
N SER A 235 13.24 3.60 0.38
CA SER A 235 14.37 4.52 0.26
C SER A 235 15.71 3.77 0.27
N ASN A 236 16.81 4.52 0.46
CA ASN A 236 18.17 3.98 0.55
C ASN A 236 18.38 3.14 1.83
N HIS A 237 19.58 2.59 1.98
CA HIS A 237 20.00 1.72 3.08
C HIS A 237 19.78 2.29 4.49
N LEU A 238 19.57 3.60 4.66
CA LEU A 238 19.31 4.23 5.94
C LEU A 238 17.82 4.24 6.34
N ALA A 239 16.92 3.78 5.47
CA ALA A 239 15.47 3.78 5.75
C ALA A 239 15.11 3.04 7.06
N PRO A 240 15.65 1.84 7.36
CA PRO A 240 15.36 1.15 8.61
C PRO A 240 15.76 1.97 9.84
N THR A 241 16.94 2.57 9.82
CA THR A 241 17.44 3.40 10.92
C THR A 241 16.55 4.63 11.18
N HIS A 242 16.07 5.28 10.11
CA HIS A 242 15.19 6.43 10.27
C HIS A 242 13.81 6.02 10.79
N VAL A 243 13.25 4.90 10.34
CA VAL A 243 11.98 4.36 10.84
C VAL A 243 12.12 3.97 12.32
N GLU A 244 13.15 3.20 12.67
CA GLU A 244 13.38 2.75 14.05
C GLU A 244 13.51 3.92 15.03
N LYS A 245 14.23 4.99 14.66
CA LYS A 245 14.42 6.17 15.51
C LYS A 245 13.22 7.10 15.59
N ASN A 246 12.41 7.20 14.54
CA ASN A 246 11.45 8.29 14.41
C ASN A 246 9.99 7.85 14.29
N ALA A 247 9.68 6.54 14.18
CA ALA A 247 8.30 6.09 14.17
C ALA A 247 7.70 6.25 15.58
N ASN A 248 6.86 7.28 15.72
CA ASN A 248 6.18 7.66 16.96
C ASN A 248 4.78 8.15 16.63
N SER A 249 3.74 7.58 17.25
CA SER A 249 2.35 7.92 16.98
C SER A 249 1.44 7.66 18.16
N SER A 250 0.31 8.35 18.19
CA SER A 250 -0.79 8.08 19.10
C SER A 250 -1.73 6.94 18.61
N LEU A 251 -1.59 6.49 17.38
CA LEU A 251 -2.37 5.39 16.83
C LEU A 251 -2.03 4.07 17.54
N ARG A 252 -3.05 3.39 18.07
CA ARG A 252 -2.86 2.17 18.87
C ARG A 252 -2.42 0.96 18.06
N ARG A 253 -2.82 0.91 16.80
CA ARG A 253 -2.55 -0.20 15.89
C ARG A 253 -1.88 0.35 14.63
N LEU A 254 -0.62 0.72 14.78
CA LEU A 254 0.26 1.20 13.72
C LEU A 254 1.45 0.25 13.60
N ALA A 255 1.81 -0.09 12.37
CA ALA A 255 3.08 -0.71 12.02
C ALA A 255 3.75 0.08 10.88
N VAL A 256 5.09 0.11 10.86
CA VAL A 256 5.83 0.82 9.81
C VAL A 256 6.83 -0.11 9.15
N ILE A 257 6.75 -0.20 7.83
CA ILE A 257 7.68 -0.94 6.98
C ILE A 257 8.74 0.02 6.45
N SER A 258 9.99 -0.39 6.49
CA SER A 258 11.08 0.26 5.78
C SER A 258 11.68 -0.68 4.74
N ILE A 259 11.91 -0.19 3.54
CA ILE A 259 12.59 -0.95 2.49
C ILE A 259 13.90 -0.25 2.14
N ALA A 260 15.00 -0.97 2.34
CA ALA A 260 16.34 -0.52 2.01
C ALA A 260 16.70 -0.97 0.58
N LEU A 261 16.76 -0.04 -0.35
CA LEU A 261 17.03 -0.29 -1.76
C LEU A 261 18.40 0.25 -2.16
N SER A 262 19.18 -0.55 -2.87
CA SER A 262 20.50 -0.18 -3.39
C SER A 262 20.40 0.72 -4.62
N ASP A 263 19.48 0.42 -5.54
CA ASP A 263 19.13 1.22 -6.71
C ASP A 263 17.62 1.41 -6.81
N ALA A 264 17.09 2.26 -5.95
CA ALA A 264 15.66 2.51 -5.86
C ALA A 264 15.07 3.13 -7.16
N GLU A 265 15.83 3.99 -7.84
CA GLU A 265 15.38 4.65 -9.07
C GLU A 265 15.38 3.70 -10.26
N GLY A 266 16.44 2.93 -10.44
CA GLY A 266 16.53 1.91 -11.49
C GLY A 266 15.48 0.82 -11.34
N LEU A 267 15.13 0.44 -10.10
CA LEU A 267 14.07 -0.53 -9.83
C LEU A 267 12.69 0.00 -10.26
N VAL A 268 12.38 1.26 -9.95
CA VAL A 268 11.15 1.92 -10.40
C VAL A 268 11.10 1.99 -11.92
N GLU A 269 12.18 2.46 -12.57
CA GLU A 269 12.23 2.61 -14.02
C GLU A 269 12.08 1.25 -14.72
N SER A 270 12.76 0.23 -14.26
CA SER A 270 12.63 -1.14 -14.77
C SER A 270 11.20 -1.67 -14.62
N SER A 271 10.51 -1.35 -13.51
CA SER A 271 9.13 -1.76 -13.29
C SER A 271 8.13 -1.07 -14.22
N PHE A 272 8.38 0.17 -14.65
CA PHE A 272 7.53 0.90 -15.60
C PHE A 272 7.90 0.68 -17.06
N SER A 273 9.09 0.13 -17.35
CA SER A 273 9.56 -0.06 -18.73
C SER A 273 8.66 -1.02 -19.49
N GLY A 274 8.21 -0.58 -20.68
CA GLY A 274 7.40 -1.38 -21.60
C GLY A 274 5.94 -1.62 -21.18
N LEU A 275 5.43 -0.96 -20.11
CA LEU A 275 4.04 -1.12 -19.69
C LEU A 275 3.02 -0.62 -20.73
N GLU A 276 3.37 0.40 -21.53
CA GLU A 276 2.50 0.96 -22.55
C GLU A 276 2.50 0.14 -23.84
N ASP A 277 3.55 -0.64 -24.09
CA ASP A 277 3.77 -1.39 -25.33
C ASP A 277 3.21 -2.80 -25.30
N THR A 278 2.86 -3.28 -24.11
CA THR A 278 2.34 -4.65 -23.92
C THR A 278 0.83 -4.63 -24.00
N PRO A 279 0.23 -5.52 -24.83
CA PRO A 279 -1.23 -5.66 -24.93
C PRO A 279 -1.87 -6.20 -23.66
#